data_6c07e21b98ad322530b7130ea59b289d
#
_entry.id   6c07e21b98ad322530b7130ea59b289d
#
_cell.length_a   1.000
_cell.length_b   1.000
_cell.length_c   1.000
_cell.angle_alpha   90.00
_cell.angle_beta   90.00
_cell.angle_gamma   90.00
#
_symmetry.space_group_name_H-M   'P 1'
#
loop_
_entity.id
_entity.type
_entity.pdbx_description
1 polymer ?
#
loop_
_entity_poly.entity_id
_entity_poly.type
_entity_poly.pdbx_seq_one_letter_code
_entity_poly.pdbx_strand_id
1 'polypeptide(L)'
;MSYVKGLKCRECARLYPKEALFVCEYCFGPLEVVYNYDLIKEVLTKEAIMARPKNLWRYRELLPIDGDPTDGLNSGFTPLVKAKRLASELGVKELYIKDDSVSHPTLSFKDRVVAVALSKAKEFGFDTVACASTGNLANSVASQAAAAGLKSYIFIPADLEMGKVIGTLIYQPTLVSVEGNYDEVNRLCSEIASKYKWAFVNINIRPYYAEGSKTF
;
A
#
# COMPACT_ATOMS: atom_id res chain seq x y z
N MET A 1 -16.19 -11.23 10.56
CA MET A 1 -15.53 -12.53 10.25
C MET A 1 -14.28 -12.20 9.45
N SER A 2 -13.12 -12.78 9.77
CA SER A 2 -11.87 -12.51 9.04
C SER A 2 -11.68 -13.51 7.90
N TYR A 3 -11.35 -13.00 6.71
CA TYR A 3 -10.95 -13.82 5.56
C TYR A 3 -9.44 -14.09 5.53
N VAL A 4 -8.68 -13.43 6.40
CA VAL A 4 -7.23 -13.59 6.53
C VAL A 4 -6.92 -14.65 7.59
N LYS A 5 -6.15 -15.67 7.24
CA LYS A 5 -5.67 -16.72 8.15
C LYS A 5 -4.40 -16.31 8.91
N GLY A 6 -3.54 -15.49 8.30
CA GLY A 6 -2.24 -15.10 8.84
C GLY A 6 -1.27 -14.74 7.73
N LEU A 7 0.03 -14.84 8.03
CA LEU A 7 1.11 -14.66 7.07
C LEU A 7 1.82 -15.99 6.82
N LYS A 8 2.48 -16.11 5.66
CA LYS A 8 3.27 -17.27 5.26
C LYS A 8 4.55 -16.81 4.60
N CYS A 9 5.65 -17.43 4.96
CA CYS A 9 6.91 -17.24 4.25
C CYS A 9 6.86 -17.87 2.86
N ARG A 10 7.23 -17.13 1.83
CA ARG A 10 7.29 -17.62 0.44
C ARG A 10 8.38 -18.66 0.22
N GLU A 11 9.48 -18.58 0.97
CA GLU A 11 10.63 -19.45 0.80
C GLU A 11 10.49 -20.78 1.59
N CYS A 12 10.26 -20.70 2.91
CA CYS A 12 10.24 -21.86 3.78
C CYS A 12 8.83 -22.32 4.19
N ALA A 13 7.78 -21.68 3.70
CA ALA A 13 6.37 -21.96 3.96
C ALA A 13 5.93 -21.85 5.45
N ARG A 14 6.78 -21.34 6.35
CA ARG A 14 6.44 -21.15 7.77
C ARG A 14 5.28 -20.16 7.91
N LEU A 15 4.33 -20.49 8.79
CA LEU A 15 3.16 -19.68 9.07
C LEU A 15 3.40 -18.76 10.25
N TYR A 16 2.78 -17.58 10.21
CA TYR A 16 2.81 -16.53 11.22
C TYR A 16 1.40 -15.99 11.50
N PRO A 17 1.15 -15.48 12.70
CA PRO A 17 -0.10 -14.77 13.00
C PRO A 17 -0.23 -13.47 12.20
N LYS A 18 -1.40 -12.82 12.32
CA LYS A 18 -1.66 -11.50 11.72
C LYS A 18 -0.99 -10.40 12.57
N GLU A 19 0.27 -10.15 12.31
CA GLU A 19 1.10 -9.18 13.03
C GLU A 19 1.91 -8.31 12.08
N ALA A 20 2.43 -7.20 12.58
CA ALA A 20 3.30 -6.31 11.80
C ALA A 20 4.72 -6.90 11.72
N LEU A 21 4.90 -7.84 10.81
CA LEU A 21 6.17 -8.54 10.58
C LEU A 21 6.72 -8.19 9.21
N PHE A 22 8.05 -8.00 9.14
CA PHE A 22 8.75 -7.64 7.90
C PHE A 22 9.14 -8.85 7.05
N VAL A 23 9.81 -9.81 7.67
CA VAL A 23 10.40 -10.99 7.04
C VAL A 23 10.20 -12.22 7.92
N CYS A 24 10.45 -13.38 7.37
CA CYS A 24 10.49 -14.62 8.10
C CYS A 24 11.64 -14.61 9.12
N GLU A 25 11.36 -14.89 10.38
CA GLU A 25 12.39 -14.94 11.46
C GLU A 25 13.38 -16.09 11.30
N TYR A 26 13.04 -17.10 10.50
CA TYR A 26 13.87 -18.29 10.28
C TYR A 26 14.80 -18.19 9.08
N CYS A 27 14.27 -17.78 7.91
CA CYS A 27 15.06 -17.78 6.66
C CYS A 27 15.16 -16.38 6.03
N PHE A 28 14.64 -15.35 6.69
CA PHE A 28 14.59 -13.97 6.22
C PHE A 28 13.85 -13.76 4.88
N GLY A 29 13.13 -14.78 4.41
CA GLY A 29 12.31 -14.70 3.20
C GLY A 29 11.11 -13.77 3.36
N PRO A 30 10.56 -13.25 2.25
CA PRO A 30 9.42 -12.35 2.28
C PRO A 30 8.15 -13.07 2.76
N LEU A 31 7.31 -12.32 3.48
CA LEU A 31 6.01 -12.81 3.96
C LEU A 31 4.90 -12.40 2.99
N GLU A 32 3.90 -13.25 2.84
CA GLU A 32 2.68 -13.01 2.08
C GLU A 32 1.43 -13.29 2.95
N VAL A 33 0.31 -12.63 2.63
CA VAL A 33 -0.95 -12.82 3.33
C VAL A 33 -1.62 -14.10 2.87
N VAL A 34 -2.09 -14.91 3.83
CA VAL A 34 -2.83 -16.16 3.57
C VAL A 34 -4.31 -15.92 3.79
N TYR A 35 -5.12 -16.22 2.78
CA TYR A 35 -6.57 -16.08 2.81
C TYR A 35 -7.31 -17.40 2.96
N ASN A 36 -8.53 -17.32 3.50
CA ASN A 36 -9.49 -18.40 3.45
C ASN A 36 -10.36 -18.28 2.19
N TYR A 37 -9.86 -18.79 1.07
CA TYR A 37 -10.55 -18.69 -0.21
C TYR A 37 -11.88 -19.44 -0.26
N ASP A 38 -12.08 -20.46 0.58
CA ASP A 38 -13.34 -21.17 0.61
C ASP A 38 -14.46 -20.29 1.19
N LEU A 39 -14.19 -19.59 2.30
CA LEU A 39 -15.11 -18.60 2.83
C LEU A 39 -15.34 -17.40 1.87
N ILE A 40 -14.30 -16.98 1.14
CA ILE A 40 -14.43 -15.89 0.18
C ILE A 40 -15.36 -16.29 -0.97
N LYS A 41 -15.25 -17.51 -1.50
CA LYS A 41 -16.11 -18.01 -2.59
C LYS A 41 -17.60 -18.00 -2.25
N GLU A 42 -17.95 -18.17 -0.97
CA GLU A 42 -19.34 -18.18 -0.53
C GLU A 42 -20.01 -16.80 -0.63
N VAL A 43 -19.23 -15.70 -0.56
CA VAL A 43 -19.76 -14.34 -0.45
C VAL A 43 -19.36 -13.40 -1.59
N LEU A 44 -18.24 -13.66 -2.26
CA LEU A 44 -17.72 -12.78 -3.30
C LEU A 44 -18.18 -13.25 -4.67
N THR A 45 -19.25 -12.61 -5.19
CA THR A 45 -19.76 -12.81 -6.54
C THR A 45 -19.53 -11.59 -7.41
N LYS A 46 -19.67 -11.73 -8.72
CA LYS A 46 -19.59 -10.59 -9.66
C LYS A 46 -20.64 -9.53 -9.34
N GLU A 47 -21.85 -9.97 -9.01
CA GLU A 47 -22.98 -9.11 -8.68
C GLU A 47 -22.68 -8.32 -7.38
N ALA A 48 -22.13 -8.99 -6.35
CA ALA A 48 -21.72 -8.33 -5.13
C ALA A 48 -20.63 -7.27 -5.38
N ILE A 49 -19.64 -7.56 -6.23
CA ILE A 49 -18.61 -6.59 -6.62
C ILE A 49 -19.22 -5.41 -7.38
N MET A 50 -20.14 -5.67 -8.31
CA MET A 50 -20.75 -4.62 -9.14
C MET A 50 -21.66 -3.68 -8.34
N ALA A 51 -22.31 -4.18 -7.30
CA ALA A 51 -23.21 -3.39 -6.44
C ALA A 51 -22.47 -2.43 -5.49
N ARG A 52 -21.16 -2.59 -5.29
CA ARG A 52 -20.38 -1.81 -4.33
C ARG A 52 -19.86 -0.49 -4.91
N PRO A 53 -19.49 0.47 -4.04
CA PRO A 53 -18.84 1.72 -4.47
C PRO A 53 -17.65 1.48 -5.41
N LYS A 54 -17.47 2.39 -6.36
CA LYS A 54 -16.43 2.31 -7.39
C LYS A 54 -15.07 2.77 -6.85
N ASN A 55 -14.48 1.97 -5.96
CA ASN A 55 -13.15 2.16 -5.39
C ASN A 55 -12.48 0.80 -5.17
N LEU A 56 -11.25 0.77 -4.64
CA LEU A 56 -10.52 -0.47 -4.40
C LEU A 56 -11.21 -1.41 -3.40
N TRP A 57 -12.00 -0.89 -2.48
CA TRP A 57 -12.64 -1.67 -1.41
C TRP A 57 -13.82 -2.52 -1.87
N ARG A 58 -14.21 -2.40 -3.14
CA ARG A 58 -15.17 -3.33 -3.74
C ARG A 58 -14.71 -4.80 -3.70
N TYR A 59 -13.41 -5.02 -3.49
CA TYR A 59 -12.77 -6.34 -3.38
C TYR A 59 -12.36 -6.66 -1.94
N ARG A 60 -13.02 -6.10 -0.93
CA ARG A 60 -12.59 -6.13 0.48
C ARG A 60 -12.28 -7.53 1.03
N GLU A 61 -12.99 -8.58 0.58
CA GLU A 61 -12.74 -9.95 1.01
C GLU A 61 -11.40 -10.51 0.53
N LEU A 62 -10.85 -9.95 -0.53
CA LEU A 62 -9.52 -10.25 -1.06
C LEU A 62 -8.43 -9.31 -0.52
N LEU A 63 -8.77 -8.41 0.41
CA LEU A 63 -7.85 -7.46 1.02
C LEU A 63 -7.63 -7.78 2.49
N PRO A 64 -6.46 -7.46 3.05
CA PRO A 64 -6.04 -7.96 4.36
C PRO A 64 -6.58 -7.13 5.53
N ILE A 65 -7.83 -6.71 5.48
CA ILE A 65 -8.50 -5.98 6.55
C ILE A 65 -9.63 -6.79 7.14
N ASP A 66 -9.89 -6.67 8.43
CA ASP A 66 -10.90 -7.43 9.17
C ASP A 66 -12.20 -6.63 9.40
N GLY A 67 -12.15 -5.32 9.31
CA GLY A 67 -13.29 -4.41 9.49
C GLY A 67 -13.73 -3.71 8.20
N ASP A 68 -14.57 -2.69 8.37
CA ASP A 68 -14.92 -1.81 7.27
C ASP A 68 -13.77 -0.82 7.01
N PRO A 69 -13.41 -0.58 5.74
CA PRO A 69 -12.33 0.33 5.41
C PRO A 69 -12.71 1.77 5.77
N THR A 70 -11.78 2.48 6.39
CA THR A 70 -11.95 3.89 6.78
C THR A 70 -11.09 4.84 5.96
N ASP A 71 -10.10 4.32 5.25
CA ASP A 71 -9.07 5.10 4.56
C ASP A 71 -9.04 4.76 3.06
N GLY A 72 -8.60 5.70 2.24
CA GLY A 72 -8.48 5.50 0.79
C GLY A 72 -9.81 5.21 0.09
N LEU A 73 -10.93 5.76 0.58
CA LEU A 73 -12.27 5.46 0.07
C LEU A 73 -12.48 5.87 -1.39
N ASN A 74 -11.65 6.75 -1.92
CA ASN A 74 -11.70 7.20 -3.31
C ASN A 74 -10.55 6.64 -4.17
N SER A 75 -9.70 5.77 -3.62
CA SER A 75 -8.59 5.18 -4.36
C SER A 75 -9.05 4.01 -5.23
N GLY A 76 -8.38 3.83 -6.36
CA GLY A 76 -8.68 2.74 -7.29
C GLY A 76 -9.83 3.02 -8.24
N PHE A 77 -10.35 1.98 -8.88
CA PHE A 77 -11.37 2.05 -9.94
C PHE A 77 -11.03 3.05 -11.05
N THR A 78 -9.77 3.12 -11.41
CA THR A 78 -9.26 4.00 -12.47
C THR A 78 -9.77 3.58 -13.85
N PRO A 79 -9.81 4.50 -14.84
CA PRO A 79 -10.36 4.21 -16.16
C PRO A 79 -9.60 3.12 -16.92
N LEU A 80 -10.32 2.38 -17.74
CA LEU A 80 -9.76 1.54 -18.79
C LEU A 80 -9.98 2.25 -20.12
N VAL A 81 -8.92 2.86 -20.67
CA VAL A 81 -8.98 3.75 -21.82
C VAL A 81 -8.61 3.01 -23.10
N LYS A 82 -9.47 3.05 -24.12
CA LYS A 82 -9.15 2.47 -25.44
C LYS A 82 -8.19 3.38 -26.21
N ALA A 83 -6.96 2.91 -26.42
CA ALA A 83 -5.86 3.65 -27.05
C ALA A 83 -5.81 3.40 -28.56
N LYS A 84 -6.79 3.93 -29.33
CA LYS A 84 -6.97 3.67 -30.77
C LYS A 84 -5.74 4.05 -31.62
N ARG A 85 -5.16 5.23 -31.36
CA ARG A 85 -4.00 5.71 -32.12
C ARG A 85 -2.77 4.83 -31.88
N LEU A 86 -2.48 4.51 -30.62
CA LEU A 86 -1.36 3.66 -30.27
C LEU A 86 -1.54 2.22 -30.78
N ALA A 87 -2.79 1.70 -30.77
CA ALA A 87 -3.09 0.42 -31.37
C ALA A 87 -2.76 0.37 -32.87
N SER A 88 -3.12 1.43 -33.61
CA SER A 88 -2.80 1.57 -35.03
C SER A 88 -1.29 1.61 -35.29
N GLU A 89 -0.54 2.41 -34.51
CA GLU A 89 0.92 2.52 -34.63
C GLU A 89 1.64 1.20 -34.34
N LEU A 90 1.10 0.40 -33.42
CA LEU A 90 1.65 -0.91 -33.04
C LEU A 90 1.14 -2.06 -33.90
N GLY A 91 0.21 -1.80 -34.84
CA GLY A 91 -0.38 -2.82 -35.69
C GLY A 91 -1.24 -3.86 -34.95
N VAL A 92 -1.78 -3.53 -33.77
CA VAL A 92 -2.66 -4.42 -33.00
C VAL A 92 -4.12 -4.03 -33.16
N LYS A 93 -5.03 -5.02 -33.11
CA LYS A 93 -6.47 -4.79 -33.34
C LYS A 93 -7.10 -3.89 -32.29
N GLU A 94 -6.75 -4.12 -31.04
CA GLU A 94 -7.25 -3.36 -29.89
C GLU A 94 -6.17 -3.21 -28.81
N LEU A 95 -6.12 -2.04 -28.21
CA LEU A 95 -5.24 -1.74 -27.08
C LEU A 95 -6.00 -0.94 -26.05
N TYR A 96 -5.87 -1.36 -24.80
CA TYR A 96 -6.45 -0.67 -23.64
C TYR A 96 -5.38 -0.33 -22.64
N ILE A 97 -5.46 0.85 -22.06
CA ILE A 97 -4.58 1.35 -21.02
C ILE A 97 -5.38 1.44 -19.72
N LYS A 98 -4.93 0.73 -18.68
CA LYS A 98 -5.42 0.92 -17.32
C LYS A 98 -4.71 2.16 -16.76
N ASP A 99 -5.44 3.26 -16.62
CA ASP A 99 -4.86 4.58 -16.32
C ASP A 99 -4.85 4.87 -14.82
N ASP A 100 -3.78 4.51 -14.14
CA ASP A 100 -3.57 4.85 -12.72
C ASP A 100 -2.94 6.23 -12.50
N SER A 101 -2.64 7.00 -13.58
CA SER A 101 -2.20 8.38 -13.46
C SER A 101 -3.28 9.34 -12.93
N VAL A 102 -4.52 8.86 -12.83
CA VAL A 102 -5.66 9.59 -12.26
C VAL A 102 -6.17 8.98 -10.95
N SER A 103 -5.42 8.08 -10.34
CA SER A 103 -5.78 7.48 -9.05
C SER A 103 -5.77 8.54 -7.95
N HIS A 104 -6.80 8.55 -7.11
CA HIS A 104 -6.91 9.50 -6.00
C HIS A 104 -6.23 8.92 -4.74
N PRO A 105 -5.53 9.75 -3.91
CA PRO A 105 -5.47 11.22 -3.96
C PRO A 105 -4.23 11.80 -4.66
N THR A 106 -3.20 11.00 -4.97
CA THR A 106 -1.90 11.54 -5.40
C THR A 106 -1.52 11.21 -6.85
N LEU A 107 -2.51 10.84 -7.64
CA LEU A 107 -2.38 10.54 -9.07
C LEU A 107 -1.37 9.41 -9.35
N SER A 108 -1.37 8.40 -8.50
CA SER A 108 -0.40 7.33 -8.53
C SER A 108 -0.99 5.98 -8.14
N PHE A 109 -0.47 4.91 -8.73
CA PHE A 109 -0.73 3.53 -8.30
C PHE A 109 -0.48 3.32 -6.79
N LYS A 110 0.42 4.10 -6.17
CA LYS A 110 0.73 3.99 -4.74
C LYS A 110 -0.46 4.26 -3.83
N ASP A 111 -1.45 4.97 -4.30
CA ASP A 111 -2.67 5.25 -3.54
C ASP A 111 -3.44 3.97 -3.17
N ARG A 112 -3.40 2.94 -4.03
CA ARG A 112 -4.03 1.64 -3.76
C ARG A 112 -3.37 0.90 -2.60
N VAL A 113 -2.07 0.76 -2.67
CA VAL A 113 -1.29 -0.02 -1.70
C VAL A 113 -1.18 0.69 -0.35
N VAL A 114 -1.11 2.03 -0.36
CA VAL A 114 -1.08 2.84 0.85
C VAL A 114 -2.42 2.82 1.57
N ALA A 115 -3.55 2.91 0.85
CA ALA A 115 -4.88 2.78 1.45
C ALA A 115 -5.02 1.50 2.28
N VAL A 116 -4.56 0.37 1.73
CA VAL A 116 -4.57 -0.92 2.44
C VAL A 116 -3.60 -0.92 3.63
N ALA A 117 -2.39 -0.37 3.45
CA ALA A 117 -1.39 -0.32 4.52
C ALA A 117 -1.87 0.53 5.71
N LEU A 118 -2.45 1.71 5.48
CA LEU A 118 -2.91 2.59 6.54
C LEU A 118 -4.13 2.00 7.26
N SER A 119 -5.08 1.43 6.54
CA SER A 119 -6.21 0.73 7.16
C SER A 119 -5.72 -0.40 8.08
N LYS A 120 -4.73 -1.17 7.62
CA LYS A 120 -4.14 -2.24 8.44
C LYS A 120 -3.33 -1.71 9.62
N ALA A 121 -2.60 -0.62 9.44
CA ALA A 121 -1.87 0.05 10.54
C ALA A 121 -2.84 0.48 11.66
N LYS A 122 -3.97 1.07 11.30
CA LYS A 122 -5.02 1.44 12.27
C LYS A 122 -5.61 0.22 12.99
N GLU A 123 -5.89 -0.87 12.29
CA GLU A 123 -6.35 -2.13 12.91
C GLU A 123 -5.34 -2.69 13.93
N PHE A 124 -4.04 -2.53 13.68
CA PHE A 124 -2.99 -2.90 14.61
C PHE A 124 -2.76 -1.88 15.74
N GLY A 125 -3.52 -0.78 15.77
CA GLY A 125 -3.44 0.25 16.80
C GLY A 125 -2.19 1.11 16.70
N PHE A 126 -1.67 1.33 15.48
CA PHE A 126 -0.66 2.35 15.23
C PHE A 126 -1.30 3.73 15.08
N ASP A 127 -0.69 4.75 15.68
CA ASP A 127 -1.05 6.16 15.53
C ASP A 127 -0.07 6.92 14.62
N THR A 128 1.03 6.28 14.26
CA THR A 128 2.13 6.84 13.49
C THR A 128 2.49 5.93 12.33
N VAL A 129 2.54 6.51 11.14
CA VAL A 129 2.96 5.82 9.90
C VAL A 129 4.23 6.46 9.35
N ALA A 130 5.05 5.65 8.68
CA ALA A 130 6.30 6.13 8.11
C ALA A 130 6.67 5.40 6.82
N CYS A 131 7.54 6.00 6.03
CA CYS A 131 8.21 5.33 4.93
C CYS A 131 9.56 5.97 4.59
N ALA A 132 10.46 5.18 4.03
CA ALA A 132 11.63 5.65 3.30
C ALA A 132 11.26 5.78 1.83
N SER A 133 11.07 7.00 1.32
CA SER A 133 10.72 7.21 -0.09
C SER A 133 10.89 8.65 -0.52
N THR A 134 11.33 8.81 -1.77
CA THR A 134 11.58 10.11 -2.41
C THR A 134 10.55 10.45 -3.51
N GLY A 135 9.45 9.70 -3.61
CA GLY A 135 8.50 9.87 -4.72
C GLY A 135 7.07 9.49 -4.36
N ASN A 136 6.37 8.84 -5.28
CA ASN A 136 4.94 8.55 -5.18
C ASN A 136 4.50 7.84 -3.87
N LEU A 137 5.36 7.01 -3.29
CA LEU A 137 5.03 6.38 -2.00
C LEU A 137 4.98 7.43 -0.87
N ALA A 138 5.95 8.35 -0.82
CA ALA A 138 5.98 9.43 0.15
C ALA A 138 4.74 10.32 0.03
N ASN A 139 4.40 10.75 -1.20
CA ASN A 139 3.23 11.57 -1.47
C ASN A 139 1.94 10.88 -1.00
N SER A 140 1.78 9.60 -1.34
CA SER A 140 0.59 8.83 -0.99
C SER A 140 0.47 8.61 0.52
N VAL A 141 1.58 8.28 1.21
CA VAL A 141 1.59 8.12 2.68
C VAL A 141 1.26 9.42 3.37
N ALA A 142 1.88 10.54 2.98
CA ALA A 142 1.63 11.85 3.59
C ALA A 142 0.17 12.28 3.40
N SER A 143 -0.35 12.17 2.17
CA SER A 143 -1.72 12.55 1.85
C SER A 143 -2.76 11.73 2.61
N GLN A 144 -2.64 10.40 2.56
CA GLN A 144 -3.63 9.53 3.19
C GLN A 144 -3.51 9.52 4.71
N ALA A 145 -2.29 9.69 5.27
CA ALA A 145 -2.10 9.85 6.71
C ALA A 145 -2.75 11.14 7.23
N ALA A 146 -2.60 12.26 6.51
CA ALA A 146 -3.27 13.52 6.84
C ALA A 146 -4.80 13.36 6.85
N ALA A 147 -5.36 12.69 5.84
CA ALA A 147 -6.80 12.42 5.78
C ALA A 147 -7.28 11.47 6.89
N ALA A 148 -6.45 10.53 7.30
CA ALA A 148 -6.75 9.53 8.33
C ALA A 148 -6.52 10.03 9.77
N GLY A 149 -5.96 11.23 9.96
CA GLY A 149 -5.59 11.77 11.27
C GLY A 149 -4.40 11.05 11.93
N LEU A 150 -3.54 10.41 11.12
CA LEU A 150 -2.34 9.73 11.59
C LEU A 150 -1.12 10.66 11.53
N LYS A 151 -0.19 10.51 12.47
CA LYS A 151 1.13 11.14 12.38
C LYS A 151 1.90 10.47 11.23
N SER A 152 2.60 11.26 10.41
CA SER A 152 3.40 10.72 9.30
C SER A 152 4.84 11.23 9.32
N TYR A 153 5.77 10.30 9.13
CA TYR A 153 7.21 10.56 9.04
C TYR A 153 7.73 10.03 7.70
N ILE A 154 8.33 10.93 6.92
CA ILE A 154 8.91 10.60 5.61
C ILE A 154 10.42 10.76 5.70
N PHE A 155 11.15 9.67 5.50
CA PHE A 155 12.60 9.62 5.53
C PHE A 155 13.17 9.73 4.12
N ILE A 156 14.09 10.66 3.93
CA ILE A 156 14.73 10.94 2.64
C ILE A 156 16.25 11.11 2.80
N PRO A 157 17.05 10.84 1.76
CA PRO A 157 18.45 11.28 1.72
C PRO A 157 18.56 12.81 1.78
N ALA A 158 19.59 13.32 2.42
CA ALA A 158 19.77 14.77 2.64
C ALA A 158 20.06 15.55 1.34
N ASP A 159 20.60 14.89 0.32
CA ASP A 159 20.93 15.46 -0.99
C ASP A 159 19.75 15.46 -1.98
N LEU A 160 18.54 15.12 -1.52
CA LEU A 160 17.37 15.05 -2.38
C LEU A 160 16.94 16.44 -2.87
N GLU A 161 16.71 16.57 -4.18
CA GLU A 161 16.23 17.80 -4.80
C GLU A 161 14.89 18.25 -4.20
N MET A 162 14.77 19.53 -3.85
CA MET A 162 13.58 20.12 -3.25
C MET A 162 12.31 19.86 -4.10
N GLY A 163 12.43 19.89 -5.43
CA GLY A 163 11.29 19.63 -6.33
C GLY A 163 10.63 18.27 -6.12
N LYS A 164 11.37 17.27 -5.64
CA LYS A 164 10.84 15.93 -5.37
C LYS A 164 10.08 15.84 -4.04
N VAL A 165 10.31 16.77 -3.12
CA VAL A 165 9.68 16.75 -1.78
C VAL A 165 8.47 17.68 -1.67
N ILE A 166 8.31 18.65 -2.56
CA ILE A 166 7.21 19.61 -2.50
C ILE A 166 5.84 18.91 -2.48
N GLY A 167 5.63 17.92 -3.36
CA GLY A 167 4.39 17.16 -3.42
C GLY A 167 4.05 16.38 -2.13
N THR A 168 5.06 16.11 -1.31
CA THR A 168 4.90 15.48 0.01
C THR A 168 4.62 16.53 1.08
N LEU A 169 5.35 17.65 1.06
CA LEU A 169 5.29 18.71 2.08
C LEU A 169 3.93 19.40 2.16
N ILE A 170 3.15 19.46 1.08
CA ILE A 170 1.81 20.07 1.07
C ILE A 170 0.84 19.39 2.06
N TYR A 171 1.10 18.13 2.44
CA TYR A 171 0.32 17.37 3.42
C TYR A 171 0.88 17.46 4.85
N GLN A 172 1.92 18.25 5.06
CA GLN A 172 2.55 18.56 6.34
C GLN A 172 3.02 17.32 7.15
N PRO A 173 3.67 16.32 6.53
CA PRO A 173 4.32 15.26 7.29
C PRO A 173 5.55 15.80 8.01
N THR A 174 6.05 15.07 9.01
CA THR A 174 7.41 15.29 9.49
C THR A 174 8.39 14.72 8.48
N LEU A 175 9.15 15.58 7.81
CA LEU A 175 10.20 15.18 6.89
C LEU A 175 11.51 15.00 7.66
N VAL A 176 12.12 13.82 7.56
CA VAL A 176 13.40 13.48 8.19
C VAL A 176 14.46 13.34 7.10
N SER A 177 15.35 14.33 7.05
CA SER A 177 16.50 14.34 6.15
C SER A 177 17.66 13.59 6.81
N VAL A 178 18.18 12.55 6.15
CA VAL A 178 19.23 11.66 6.66
C VAL A 178 20.48 11.81 5.81
N GLU A 179 21.61 12.12 6.45
CA GLU A 179 22.91 12.09 5.77
C GLU A 179 23.26 10.65 5.40
N GLY A 180 23.33 10.37 4.11
CA GLY A 180 23.58 9.04 3.58
C GLY A 180 22.77 8.72 2.33
N ASN A 181 23.02 7.55 1.75
CA ASN A 181 22.33 7.07 0.57
C ASN A 181 20.98 6.41 0.94
N TYR A 182 20.21 6.02 -0.08
CA TYR A 182 18.89 5.41 0.10
C TYR A 182 18.91 4.10 0.90
N ASP A 183 19.98 3.30 0.80
CA ASP A 183 20.10 2.03 1.54
C ASP A 183 20.34 2.29 3.04
N GLU A 184 21.12 3.31 3.37
CA GLU A 184 21.33 3.75 4.76
C GLU A 184 20.06 4.30 5.38
N VAL A 185 19.25 5.07 4.63
CA VAL A 185 17.92 5.51 5.06
C VAL A 185 17.00 4.32 5.34
N ASN A 186 16.96 3.32 4.45
CA ASN A 186 16.14 2.11 4.65
C ASN A 186 16.58 1.30 5.87
N ARG A 187 17.90 1.18 6.10
CA ARG A 187 18.44 0.50 7.28
C ARG A 187 18.01 1.21 8.56
N LEU A 188 18.16 2.53 8.63
CA LEU A 188 17.70 3.34 9.76
C LEU A 188 16.19 3.14 10.01
N CYS A 189 15.38 3.18 8.96
CA CYS A 189 13.94 2.94 9.07
C CYS A 189 13.60 1.55 9.62
N SER A 190 14.38 0.52 9.24
CA SER A 190 14.21 -0.83 9.77
C SER A 190 14.56 -0.92 11.26
N GLU A 191 15.60 -0.22 11.69
CA GLU A 191 15.98 -0.12 13.11
C GLU A 191 14.92 0.61 13.93
N ILE A 192 14.35 1.71 13.40
CA ILE A 192 13.27 2.46 14.04
C ILE A 192 12.02 1.58 14.15
N ALA A 193 11.65 0.85 13.08
CA ALA A 193 10.49 -0.03 13.06
C ALA A 193 10.58 -1.15 14.11
N SER A 194 11.80 -1.59 14.47
CA SER A 194 12.01 -2.60 15.51
C SER A 194 11.95 -2.04 16.95
N LYS A 195 12.18 -0.73 17.13
CA LYS A 195 12.30 -0.09 18.45
C LYS A 195 11.05 0.69 18.88
N TYR A 196 10.31 1.21 17.91
CA TYR A 196 9.17 2.09 18.15
C TYR A 196 7.90 1.49 17.59
N LYS A 197 6.76 1.78 18.20
CA LYS A 197 5.45 1.39 17.72
C LYS A 197 5.02 2.29 16.54
N TRP A 198 5.74 2.20 15.42
CA TRP A 198 5.46 2.91 14.17
C TRP A 198 5.19 1.93 13.03
N ALA A 199 4.21 2.26 12.19
CA ALA A 199 3.88 1.48 11.01
C ALA A 199 4.68 1.97 9.80
N PHE A 200 5.78 1.32 9.48
CA PHE A 200 6.51 1.56 8.24
C PHE A 200 5.85 0.78 7.09
N VAL A 201 5.18 1.49 6.19
CA VAL A 201 4.34 0.87 5.15
C VAL A 201 5.10 -0.08 4.23
N ASN A 202 6.37 0.21 3.97
CA ASN A 202 7.26 -0.61 3.13
C ASN A 202 8.22 -1.53 3.91
N ILE A 203 8.07 -1.62 5.25
CA ILE A 203 8.85 -2.50 6.12
C ILE A 203 7.89 -3.41 6.90
N ASN A 204 7.55 -3.11 8.16
CA ASN A 204 6.76 -4.01 9.01
C ASN A 204 5.28 -4.15 8.58
N ILE A 205 4.75 -3.27 7.73
CA ILE A 205 3.42 -3.40 7.11
C ILE A 205 3.49 -3.93 5.66
N ARG A 206 4.69 -4.18 5.14
CA ARG A 206 4.91 -4.57 3.73
C ARG A 206 4.06 -5.75 3.23
N PRO A 207 3.85 -6.86 3.96
CA PRO A 207 3.00 -7.94 3.46
C PRO A 207 1.57 -7.48 3.15
N TYR A 208 1.02 -6.63 3.99
CA TYR A 208 -0.34 -6.08 3.83
C TYR A 208 -0.40 -4.99 2.76
N TYR A 209 0.60 -4.11 2.72
CA TYR A 209 0.78 -3.10 1.69
C TYR A 209 0.76 -3.72 0.28
N ALA A 210 1.49 -4.80 0.06
CA ALA A 210 1.58 -5.46 -1.24
C ALA A 210 0.22 -5.92 -1.78
N GLU A 211 -0.71 -6.27 -0.89
CA GLU A 211 -2.04 -6.77 -1.24
C GLU A 211 -2.91 -5.74 -1.97
N GLY A 212 -2.70 -4.45 -1.75
CA GLY A 212 -3.39 -3.40 -2.49
C GLY A 212 -3.17 -3.44 -4.00
N SER A 213 -2.06 -4.03 -4.45
CA SER A 213 -1.74 -4.18 -5.88
C SER A 213 -2.76 -5.05 -6.63
N LYS A 214 -3.43 -5.97 -5.96
CA LYS A 214 -4.44 -6.86 -6.58
C LYS A 214 -5.66 -6.11 -7.12
N THR A 215 -5.85 -4.87 -6.72
CA THR A 215 -7.00 -4.04 -7.11
C THR A 215 -6.80 -3.29 -8.42
N PHE A 216 -5.66 -3.46 -9.06
CA PHE A 216 -5.28 -2.85 -10.34
C PHE A 216 -6.11 -3.35 -11.54
#